data_e9bf28b1ffeacddddb5e2f97c8ffb311
#
_entry.id   e9bf28b1ffeacddddb5e2f97c8ffb311
#
_cell.length_a   1.000
_cell.length_b   1.000
_cell.length_c   1.000
_cell.angle_alpha   90.00
_cell.angle_beta   90.00
_cell.angle_gamma   90.00
#
_symmetry.space_group_name_H-M   'P 1'
#
loop_
_entity.id
_entity.type
_entity.pdbx_description
1 polymer ?
#
loop_
_entity_poly.entity_id
_entity_poly.type
_entity_poly.pdbx_seq_one_letter_code
_entity_poly.pdbx_strand_id
1 'polypeptide(L)'
;MSVLGLFRRKDKEDVNKLPSVHVTLDELRCAVLQFEREMDNGINRTVLMKEDGSLDLPRIARYLGGVSDQKFYLSRETFEIFAEEEQSIPYHLDRVQLAVDDYLNETGKLPIVEDSVYFEVDCRMLYQQHYLHEIPEFKLYVTDQEMMVTHRQPVALPDVKAQEDHSYVLL
;
A
#
# COMPACT_ATOMS: atom_id res chain seq x y z
N MET A 1 -14.30 20.19 -29.17
CA MET A 1 -13.93 21.19 -28.14
C MET A 1 -13.79 20.51 -26.82
N SER A 2 -12.57 20.42 -26.31
CA SER A 2 -12.22 19.62 -25.15
C SER A 2 -12.59 20.31 -23.84
N VAL A 3 -13.55 19.76 -23.10
CA VAL A 3 -13.98 20.23 -21.77
C VAL A 3 -12.89 20.04 -20.70
N LEU A 4 -11.85 19.25 -21.00
CA LEU A 4 -10.73 19.00 -20.11
C LEU A 4 -9.83 20.24 -19.82
N GLY A 5 -9.90 21.28 -20.66
CA GLY A 5 -9.06 22.47 -20.50
C GLY A 5 -9.54 23.46 -19.45
N LEU A 6 -10.84 23.46 -19.12
CA LEU A 6 -11.42 24.43 -18.18
C LEU A 6 -11.24 24.06 -16.70
N PHE A 7 -11.25 22.77 -16.38
CA PHE A 7 -11.04 22.30 -14.99
C PHE A 7 -9.61 22.53 -14.50
N ARG A 8 -8.62 22.43 -15.39
CA ARG A 8 -7.20 22.57 -15.04
C ARG A 8 -6.76 24.00 -14.69
N ARG A 9 -7.51 25.03 -15.12
CA ARG A 9 -7.18 26.45 -14.83
C ARG A 9 -7.76 26.93 -13.50
N LYS A 10 -8.94 26.48 -13.12
CA LYS A 10 -9.62 26.91 -11.90
C LYS A 10 -8.95 26.36 -10.64
N ASP A 11 -8.47 25.11 -10.69
CA ASP A 11 -7.79 24.47 -9.56
C ASP A 11 -6.41 25.09 -9.24
N LYS A 12 -5.70 25.64 -10.23
CA LYS A 12 -4.38 26.25 -9.99
C LYS A 12 -4.45 27.65 -9.35
N GLU A 13 -5.50 28.42 -9.61
CA GLU A 13 -5.64 29.76 -9.01
C GLU A 13 -6.06 29.71 -7.54
N ASP A 14 -6.84 28.70 -7.14
CA ASP A 14 -7.29 28.55 -5.76
C ASP A 14 -6.21 27.96 -4.82
N VAL A 15 -5.34 27.10 -5.31
CA VAL A 15 -4.26 26.49 -4.51
C VAL A 15 -3.25 27.53 -4.01
N ASN A 16 -2.94 28.56 -4.81
CA ASN A 16 -2.00 29.63 -4.43
C ASN A 16 -2.52 30.56 -3.32
N LYS A 17 -3.79 30.47 -2.96
CA LYS A 17 -4.42 31.26 -1.89
C LYS A 17 -4.57 30.47 -0.59
N LEU A 18 -4.27 29.18 -0.58
CA LEU A 18 -4.39 28.33 0.58
C LEU A 18 -3.20 28.52 1.52
N PRO A 19 -3.43 28.44 2.86
CA PRO A 19 -2.34 28.54 3.83
C PRO A 19 -1.39 27.35 3.74
N SER A 20 -0.16 27.55 4.21
CA SER A 20 0.78 26.45 4.47
C SER A 20 0.32 25.66 5.69
N VAL A 21 0.27 24.34 5.58
CA VAL A 21 -0.16 23.44 6.64
C VAL A 21 0.83 22.32 6.87
N HIS A 22 0.94 21.87 8.10
CA HIS A 22 1.60 20.62 8.46
C HIS A 22 0.52 19.52 8.55
N VAL A 23 0.76 18.40 7.90
CA VAL A 23 -0.22 17.33 7.73
C VAL A 23 0.29 16.06 8.41
N THR A 24 -0.52 15.47 9.25
CA THR A 24 -0.27 14.13 9.80
C THR A 24 -0.63 13.06 8.76
N LEU A 25 -0.08 11.85 8.93
CA LEU A 25 -0.39 10.73 8.04
C LEU A 25 -1.89 10.37 8.05
N ASP A 26 -2.55 10.49 9.20
CA ASP A 26 -3.99 10.21 9.31
C ASP A 26 -4.85 11.28 8.63
N GLU A 27 -4.50 12.55 8.76
CA GLU A 27 -5.15 13.64 8.02
C GLU A 27 -5.00 13.46 6.51
N LEU A 28 -3.81 13.06 6.06
CA LEU A 28 -3.56 12.76 4.66
C LEU A 28 -4.41 11.58 4.16
N ARG A 29 -4.47 10.50 4.93
CA ARG A 29 -5.32 9.33 4.59
C ARG A 29 -6.78 9.72 4.47
N CYS A 30 -7.29 10.54 5.39
CA CYS A 30 -8.66 11.07 5.30
C CYS A 30 -8.88 11.93 4.05
N ALA A 31 -7.93 12.81 3.73
CA ALA A 31 -8.00 13.67 2.55
C ALA A 31 -7.99 12.86 1.24
N VAL A 32 -7.15 11.83 1.16
CA VAL A 32 -7.10 10.91 0.00
C VAL A 32 -8.41 10.15 -0.15
N LEU A 33 -9.00 9.65 0.95
CA LEU A 33 -10.30 8.97 0.92
C LEU A 33 -11.42 9.91 0.45
N GLN A 34 -11.41 11.18 0.86
CA GLN A 34 -12.38 12.17 0.36
C GLN A 34 -12.19 12.43 -1.12
N PHE A 35 -10.96 12.57 -1.57
CA PHE A 35 -10.64 12.73 -2.99
C PHE A 35 -11.17 11.54 -3.81
N GLU A 36 -10.93 10.30 -3.38
CA GLU A 36 -11.41 9.10 -4.08
C GLU A 36 -12.94 9.02 -4.16
N ARG A 37 -13.65 9.43 -3.11
CA ARG A 37 -15.13 9.45 -3.09
C ARG A 37 -15.74 10.41 -4.10
N GLU A 38 -15.01 11.46 -4.48
CA GLU A 38 -15.45 12.46 -5.45
C GLU A 38 -15.00 12.14 -6.87
N MET A 39 -14.15 11.12 -7.05
CA MET A 39 -13.72 10.67 -8.37
C MET A 39 -14.74 9.77 -9.05
N ASP A 40 -14.68 9.72 -10.37
CA ASP A 40 -15.47 8.79 -11.17
C ASP A 40 -15.08 7.33 -10.85
N ASN A 41 -16.03 6.41 -11.01
CA ASN A 41 -15.82 4.99 -10.79
C ASN A 41 -14.62 4.46 -11.60
N GLY A 42 -13.75 3.71 -10.93
CA GLY A 42 -12.54 3.14 -11.52
C GLY A 42 -11.30 4.01 -11.41
N ILE A 43 -11.41 5.23 -10.87
CA ILE A 43 -10.27 6.08 -10.54
C ILE A 43 -9.95 5.91 -9.05
N ASN A 44 -8.71 5.58 -8.75
CA ASN A 44 -8.22 5.42 -7.39
C ASN A 44 -7.06 6.36 -7.07
N ARG A 45 -6.54 6.29 -5.85
CA ARG A 45 -5.47 7.15 -5.34
C ARG A 45 -4.16 7.11 -6.14
N THR A 46 -3.94 6.12 -6.98
CA THR A 46 -2.71 6.05 -7.79
C THR A 46 -2.58 7.18 -8.79
N VAL A 47 -3.68 7.87 -9.15
CA VAL A 47 -3.63 9.08 -9.98
C VAL A 47 -2.96 10.27 -9.29
N LEU A 48 -2.78 10.22 -7.96
CA LEU A 48 -2.04 11.20 -7.16
C LEU A 48 -0.55 10.90 -7.10
N MET A 49 -0.10 9.75 -7.63
CA MET A 49 1.29 9.33 -7.57
C MET A 49 2.11 10.01 -8.65
N LYS A 50 3.23 10.60 -8.26
CA LYS A 50 4.25 11.15 -9.17
C LYS A 50 5.20 10.04 -9.65
N GLU A 51 6.08 10.37 -10.58
CA GLU A 51 7.07 9.43 -11.13
C GLU A 51 8.04 8.88 -10.07
N ASP A 52 8.36 9.67 -9.04
CA ASP A 52 9.21 9.29 -7.93
C ASP A 52 8.50 8.49 -6.81
N GLY A 53 7.22 8.15 -7.00
CA GLY A 53 6.40 7.44 -6.02
C GLY A 53 5.79 8.33 -4.94
N SER A 54 6.15 9.62 -4.90
CA SER A 54 5.55 10.56 -3.95
C SER A 54 4.15 11.00 -4.37
N LEU A 55 3.35 11.44 -3.39
CA LEU A 55 2.01 11.97 -3.62
C LEU A 55 2.04 13.43 -4.09
N ASP A 56 1.17 13.75 -5.04
CA ASP A 56 0.92 15.10 -5.51
C ASP A 56 -0.05 15.84 -4.56
N LEU A 57 0.48 16.33 -3.42
CA LEU A 57 -0.31 17.00 -2.39
C LEU A 57 -1.06 18.24 -2.88
N PRO A 58 -0.54 19.10 -3.79
CA PRO A 58 -1.30 20.20 -4.37
C PRO A 58 -2.65 19.79 -4.95
N ARG A 59 -2.78 18.59 -5.51
CA ARG A 59 -4.06 18.11 -6.08
C ARG A 59 -5.14 17.85 -5.03
N ILE A 60 -4.74 17.61 -3.79
CA ILE A 60 -5.66 17.36 -2.67
C ILE A 60 -5.62 18.45 -1.61
N ALA A 61 -4.98 19.58 -1.90
CA ALA A 61 -4.80 20.69 -0.95
C ALA A 61 -6.13 21.20 -0.37
N ARG A 62 -7.22 21.18 -1.15
CA ARG A 62 -8.56 21.58 -0.67
C ARG A 62 -9.09 20.67 0.45
N TYR A 63 -8.73 19.38 0.44
CA TYR A 63 -9.11 18.43 1.48
C TYR A 63 -8.22 18.48 2.70
N LEU A 64 -6.97 18.99 2.52
CA LEU A 64 -6.01 19.19 3.61
C LEU A 64 -6.20 20.54 4.32
N GLY A 65 -7.02 21.42 3.74
CA GLY A 65 -7.18 22.79 4.23
C GLY A 65 -5.99 23.70 3.97
N GLY A 66 -5.03 23.29 3.14
CA GLY A 66 -3.84 24.06 2.84
C GLY A 66 -2.85 23.33 1.94
N VAL A 67 -1.72 23.99 1.69
CA VAL A 67 -0.60 23.46 0.91
C VAL A 67 0.48 22.96 1.88
N SER A 68 1.01 21.77 1.64
CA SER A 68 2.12 21.19 2.42
C SER A 68 3.32 20.93 1.51
N ASP A 69 4.50 21.18 2.03
CA ASP A 69 5.79 20.86 1.40
C ASP A 69 6.35 19.50 1.85
N GLN A 70 5.62 18.80 2.73
CA GLN A 70 5.96 17.45 3.16
C GLN A 70 5.91 16.46 2.01
N LYS A 71 6.65 15.35 2.14
CA LYS A 71 6.61 14.25 1.20
C LYS A 71 5.99 13.01 1.83
N PHE A 72 5.11 12.39 1.07
CA PHE A 72 4.52 11.10 1.41
C PHE A 72 4.59 10.21 0.18
N TYR A 73 4.72 8.93 0.38
CA TYR A 73 4.90 7.95 -0.67
C TYR A 73 3.74 6.95 -0.69
N LEU A 74 3.40 6.47 -1.87
CA LEU A 74 2.30 5.54 -2.10
C LEU A 74 2.84 4.23 -2.68
N SER A 75 2.44 3.11 -2.10
CA SER A 75 2.56 1.83 -2.77
C SER A 75 1.44 1.69 -3.80
N ARG A 76 1.80 1.40 -5.04
CA ARG A 76 0.84 1.21 -6.15
C ARG A 76 0.05 -0.08 -5.99
N GLU A 77 0.71 -1.13 -5.54
CA GLU A 77 0.15 -2.46 -5.44
C GLU A 77 -0.69 -2.65 -4.17
N THR A 78 -0.27 -2.04 -3.05
CA THR A 78 -0.98 -2.20 -1.77
C THR A 78 -1.85 -1.00 -1.39
N PHE A 79 -1.76 0.11 -2.13
CA PHE A 79 -2.47 1.38 -1.86
C PHE A 79 -2.17 2.01 -0.50
N GLU A 80 -1.14 1.55 0.20
CA GLU A 80 -0.71 2.14 1.47
C GLU A 80 0.08 3.42 1.26
N ILE A 81 -0.09 4.36 2.21
CA ILE A 81 0.61 5.65 2.23
C ILE A 81 1.60 5.65 3.37
N PHE A 82 2.81 6.15 3.09
CA PHE A 82 3.97 6.16 3.98
C PHE A 82 4.54 7.57 4.13
N ALA A 83 5.08 7.85 5.32
CA ALA A 83 5.85 9.07 5.54
C ALA A 83 7.20 9.03 4.80
N GLU A 84 7.88 10.18 4.71
CA GLU A 84 9.14 10.30 3.96
C GLU A 84 10.23 9.37 4.49
N GLU A 85 10.28 9.16 5.80
CA GLU A 85 11.26 8.28 6.46
C GLU A 85 11.10 6.81 6.07
N GLU A 86 9.91 6.44 5.61
CA GLU A 86 9.55 5.07 5.22
C GLU A 86 9.55 4.86 3.70
N GLN A 87 10.11 5.78 2.91
CA GLN A 87 10.03 5.76 1.44
C GLN A 87 10.54 4.47 0.78
N SER A 88 11.44 3.73 1.42
CA SER A 88 11.93 2.44 0.91
C SER A 88 10.88 1.32 0.99
N ILE A 89 9.92 1.43 1.93
CA ILE A 89 8.90 0.40 2.13
C ILE A 89 7.99 0.25 0.91
N PRO A 90 7.30 1.30 0.42
CA PRO A 90 6.43 1.17 -0.75
C PRO A 90 7.19 0.73 -2.01
N TYR A 91 8.44 1.15 -2.15
CA TYR A 91 9.30 0.72 -3.25
C TYR A 91 9.47 -0.82 -3.27
N HIS A 92 9.78 -1.43 -2.13
CA HIS A 92 9.94 -2.88 -2.03
C HIS A 92 8.60 -3.62 -2.03
N LEU A 93 7.54 -3.05 -1.41
CA LEU A 93 6.21 -3.64 -1.44
C LEU A 93 5.73 -3.87 -2.87
N ASP A 94 5.87 -2.86 -3.74
CA ASP A 94 5.42 -2.95 -5.13
C ASP A 94 6.17 -4.05 -5.90
N ARG A 95 7.48 -4.15 -5.72
CA ARG A 95 8.30 -5.15 -6.40
C ARG A 95 8.06 -6.56 -5.90
N VAL A 96 7.95 -6.71 -4.58
CA VAL A 96 7.72 -8.03 -3.98
C VAL A 96 6.31 -8.52 -4.26
N GLN A 97 5.29 -7.63 -4.27
CA GLN A 97 3.94 -8.02 -4.65
C GLN A 97 3.91 -8.61 -6.07
N LEU A 98 4.49 -7.90 -7.04
CA LEU A 98 4.56 -8.41 -8.43
C LEU A 98 5.30 -9.75 -8.51
N ALA A 99 6.41 -9.89 -7.78
CA ALA A 99 7.17 -11.15 -7.76
C ALA A 99 6.39 -12.31 -7.13
N VAL A 100 5.61 -12.04 -6.07
CA VAL A 100 4.72 -13.03 -5.45
C VAL A 100 3.62 -13.46 -6.42
N ASP A 101 3.00 -12.49 -7.10
CA ASP A 101 1.93 -12.76 -8.06
C ASP A 101 2.43 -13.58 -9.25
N ASP A 102 3.58 -13.22 -9.82
CA ASP A 102 4.19 -13.95 -10.92
C ASP A 102 4.57 -15.38 -10.53
N TYR A 103 5.21 -15.54 -9.37
CA TYR A 103 5.57 -16.86 -8.85
C TYR A 103 4.34 -17.73 -8.58
N LEU A 104 3.30 -17.17 -7.96
CA LEU A 104 2.03 -17.87 -7.69
C LEU A 104 1.35 -18.30 -9.00
N ASN A 105 1.32 -17.42 -10.00
CA ASN A 105 0.71 -17.70 -11.31
C ASN A 105 1.45 -18.81 -12.05
N GLU A 106 2.79 -18.84 -11.97
CA GLU A 106 3.59 -19.84 -12.67
C GLU A 106 3.64 -21.20 -11.96
N THR A 107 3.66 -21.20 -10.63
CA THR A 107 3.89 -22.42 -9.84
C THR A 107 2.66 -22.95 -9.12
N GLY A 108 1.64 -22.12 -8.92
CA GLY A 108 0.48 -22.43 -8.09
C GLY A 108 0.77 -22.46 -6.58
N LYS A 109 1.95 -21.96 -6.14
CA LYS A 109 2.39 -21.97 -4.75
C LYS A 109 2.79 -20.58 -4.29
N LEU A 110 2.61 -20.30 -2.99
CA LEU A 110 3.12 -19.07 -2.40
C LEU A 110 4.64 -19.17 -2.16
N PRO A 111 5.40 -18.11 -2.47
CA PRO A 111 6.84 -18.05 -2.22
C PRO A 111 7.13 -17.64 -0.77
N ILE A 112 6.83 -18.52 0.17
CA ILE A 112 6.99 -18.28 1.61
C ILE A 112 8.12 -19.13 2.17
N VAL A 113 8.74 -18.62 3.23
CA VAL A 113 9.76 -19.35 4.01
C VAL A 113 9.10 -20.60 4.60
N GLU A 114 9.76 -21.75 4.45
CA GLU A 114 9.32 -23.03 4.98
C GLU A 114 9.11 -22.93 6.50
N ASP A 115 8.00 -23.49 6.98
CA ASP A 115 7.58 -23.45 8.39
C ASP A 115 7.34 -22.06 8.99
N SER A 116 7.23 -21.01 8.16
CA SER A 116 6.86 -19.69 8.65
C SER A 116 5.40 -19.64 9.10
N VAL A 117 5.19 -19.40 10.39
CA VAL A 117 3.84 -19.24 10.99
C VAL A 117 3.17 -17.93 10.58
N TYR A 118 3.94 -16.98 10.03
CA TYR A 118 3.47 -15.65 9.61
C TYR A 118 3.38 -15.48 8.11
N PHE A 119 3.62 -16.52 7.32
CA PHE A 119 3.68 -16.45 5.86
C PHE A 119 4.73 -15.44 5.36
N GLU A 120 5.91 -15.47 5.97
CA GLU A 120 7.06 -14.64 5.56
C GLU A 120 7.44 -14.95 4.11
N VAL A 121 7.54 -13.91 3.27
CA VAL A 121 7.95 -14.06 1.87
C VAL A 121 9.41 -14.48 1.80
N ASP A 122 9.70 -15.53 1.05
CA ASP A 122 11.07 -15.94 0.77
C ASP A 122 11.67 -15.09 -0.37
N CYS A 123 12.02 -13.84 0.00
CA CYS A 123 12.64 -12.90 -0.94
C CYS A 123 13.98 -13.41 -1.47
N ARG A 124 14.70 -14.26 -0.72
CA ARG A 124 15.96 -14.87 -1.18
C ARG A 124 15.73 -15.85 -2.30
N MET A 125 14.74 -16.71 -2.16
CA MET A 125 14.35 -17.66 -3.20
C MET A 125 13.85 -16.93 -4.44
N LEU A 126 12.99 -15.90 -4.28
CA LEU A 126 12.52 -15.08 -5.40
C LEU A 126 13.66 -14.38 -6.13
N TYR A 127 14.67 -13.89 -5.40
CA TYR A 127 15.87 -13.31 -6.00
C TYR A 127 16.70 -14.36 -6.77
N GLN A 128 16.92 -15.53 -6.19
CA GLN A 128 17.68 -16.62 -6.84
C GLN A 128 16.99 -17.13 -8.12
N GLN A 129 15.68 -17.09 -8.16
CA GLN A 129 14.87 -17.50 -9.31
C GLN A 129 14.52 -16.34 -10.27
N HIS A 130 15.15 -15.18 -10.07
CA HIS A 130 15.04 -14.01 -10.95
C HIS A 130 13.68 -13.31 -10.98
N TYR A 131 12.80 -13.55 -9.99
CA TYR A 131 11.57 -12.77 -9.80
C TYR A 131 11.85 -11.42 -9.14
N LEU A 132 12.93 -11.31 -8.35
CA LEU A 132 13.39 -10.06 -7.73
C LEU A 132 14.79 -9.69 -8.24
N HIS A 133 15.05 -8.40 -8.34
CA HIS A 133 16.37 -7.86 -8.69
C HIS A 133 17.21 -7.49 -7.47
N GLU A 134 16.56 -7.33 -6.32
CA GLU A 134 17.19 -7.04 -5.03
C GLU A 134 16.38 -7.60 -3.87
N ILE A 135 17.03 -7.88 -2.75
CA ILE A 135 16.40 -8.41 -1.54
C ILE A 135 16.15 -7.23 -0.59
N PRO A 136 14.90 -7.02 -0.10
CA PRO A 136 14.64 -6.01 0.92
C PRO A 136 15.44 -6.26 2.22
N GLU A 137 15.85 -5.18 2.90
CA GLU A 137 16.53 -5.29 4.20
C GLU A 137 15.60 -5.64 5.37
N PHE A 138 14.29 -5.65 5.12
CA PHE A 138 13.26 -5.96 6.11
C PHE A 138 12.38 -7.11 5.62
N LYS A 139 11.69 -7.74 6.57
CA LYS A 139 10.80 -8.86 6.29
C LYS A 139 9.47 -8.39 5.71
N LEU A 140 8.94 -9.19 4.81
CA LEU A 140 7.62 -9.00 4.21
C LEU A 140 6.80 -10.27 4.39
N TYR A 141 5.48 -10.12 4.45
CA TYR A 141 4.54 -11.20 4.75
C TYR A 141 3.39 -11.18 3.76
N VAL A 142 2.87 -12.35 3.40
CA VAL A 142 1.64 -12.47 2.62
C VAL A 142 0.45 -12.48 3.59
N THR A 143 -0.57 -11.69 3.31
CA THR A 143 -1.81 -11.66 4.08
C THR A 143 -2.86 -12.59 3.47
N ASP A 144 -3.91 -12.89 4.23
CA ASP A 144 -5.11 -13.61 3.77
C ASP A 144 -6.06 -12.71 2.94
N GLN A 145 -5.80 -11.41 2.90
CA GLN A 145 -6.55 -10.45 2.09
C GLN A 145 -5.96 -10.40 0.67
N GLU A 146 -6.57 -11.14 -0.24
CA GLU A 146 -6.19 -11.18 -1.67
C GLU A 146 -4.70 -11.47 -1.93
N MET A 147 -4.03 -12.17 -1.00
CA MET A 147 -2.59 -12.46 -1.05
C MET A 147 -1.71 -11.20 -1.10
N MET A 148 -2.18 -10.09 -0.54
CA MET A 148 -1.42 -8.84 -0.48
C MET A 148 -0.21 -8.96 0.43
N VAL A 149 0.91 -8.39 -0.02
CA VAL A 149 2.15 -8.32 0.76
C VAL A 149 2.10 -7.15 1.72
N THR A 150 2.58 -7.36 2.94
CA THR A 150 2.70 -6.32 3.96
C THR A 150 4.07 -6.34 4.63
N HIS A 151 4.55 -5.18 5.09
CA HIS A 151 5.75 -5.05 5.92
C HIS A 151 5.45 -5.28 7.42
N ARG A 152 4.17 -5.32 7.79
CA ARG A 152 3.74 -5.54 9.17
C ARG A 152 3.61 -7.02 9.43
N GLN A 153 4.30 -7.52 10.46
CA GLN A 153 4.15 -8.92 10.86
C GLN A 153 2.69 -9.16 11.28
N PRO A 154 2.00 -10.13 10.64
CA PRO A 154 0.65 -10.50 11.05
C PRO A 154 0.62 -10.97 12.50
N VAL A 155 -0.49 -10.72 13.18
CA VAL A 155 -0.73 -11.32 14.49
C VAL A 155 -0.94 -12.82 14.29
N ALA A 156 -0.17 -13.67 15.00
CA ALA A 156 -0.40 -15.11 14.96
C ALA A 156 -1.85 -15.38 15.37
N LEU A 157 -2.60 -16.09 14.52
CA LEU A 157 -3.91 -16.59 14.91
C LEU A 157 -3.71 -17.51 16.11
N PRO A 158 -4.51 -17.39 17.19
CA PRO A 158 -4.44 -18.33 18.28
C PRO A 158 -4.65 -19.74 17.73
N ASP A 159 -3.78 -20.68 18.13
CA ASP A 159 -3.84 -22.07 17.70
C ASP A 159 -5.26 -22.62 17.88
N VAL A 160 -5.97 -22.82 16.78
CA VAL A 160 -7.32 -23.43 16.78
C VAL A 160 -7.26 -24.91 17.23
N LYS A 161 -6.06 -25.48 17.38
CA LYS A 161 -5.86 -26.85 17.84
C LYS A 161 -6.08 -27.09 19.34
N ALA A 162 -6.31 -26.04 20.14
CA ALA A 162 -6.53 -26.19 21.59
C ALA A 162 -8.01 -26.34 21.98
N GLN A 163 -8.97 -26.41 21.05
CA GLN A 163 -10.39 -26.51 21.37
C GLN A 163 -11.07 -27.83 20.99
N GLU A 164 -10.35 -28.83 20.50
CA GLU A 164 -10.97 -30.12 20.15
C GLU A 164 -10.86 -31.19 21.26
N ASP A 165 -10.46 -30.83 22.46
CA ASP A 165 -10.39 -31.82 23.57
C ASP A 165 -11.23 -31.43 24.77
N HIS A 166 -12.53 -31.21 24.57
CA HIS A 166 -13.48 -31.18 25.68
C HIS A 166 -14.79 -31.87 25.31
N SER A 167 -14.82 -33.16 25.75
CA SER A 167 -15.98 -33.82 26.34
C SER A 167 -17.15 -34.18 25.40
N TYR A 168 -17.09 -35.40 24.93
CA TYR A 168 -18.28 -36.23 25.01
C TYR A 168 -18.11 -37.23 26.16
N VAL A 169 -18.48 -36.80 27.35
CA VAL A 169 -18.88 -37.77 28.41
C VAL A 169 -20.40 -37.86 28.34
N LEU A 170 -20.86 -38.95 27.74
CA LEU A 170 -22.25 -39.37 27.82
C LEU A 170 -22.49 -39.96 29.22
N LEU A 171 -23.48 -39.45 29.87
CA LEU A 171 -24.29 -40.16 30.86
C LEU A 171 -25.61 -40.60 30.23
#